data_8f3071b095bd929e88d4cc6796d11d75
#
_entry.id   8f3071b095bd929e88d4cc6796d11d75
#
_cell.length_a   1.000
_cell.length_b   1.000
_cell.length_c   1.000
_cell.angle_alpha   90.00
_cell.angle_beta   90.00
_cell.angle_gamma   90.00
#
_symmetry.space_group_name_H-M   'P 1'
#
loop_
_entity.id
_entity.type
_entity.pdbx_description
1 polymer ?
#
loop_
_entity_poly.entity_id
_entity_poly.type
_entity_poly.pdbx_seq_one_letter_code
_entity_poly.pdbx_strand_id
1 'polypeptide(L)'
;MQFTDLILEVDRSLTAAGLEHAFGGALALMHYVQDPRTTWDIDVNVSVDSSQAERVVRALEHVASCSEQDLERLRRDDQVRLFAGRYPIDIFLVAHEFHDDVRLNVQRFPFGATELPYISATHLAIFKVLFDRPKDWVDIQEMIWTGSVDIQKATGWLYTLLGDDSRLAKFRAATLTG
;
A
#
# COMPACT_ATOMS: atom_id res chain seq x y z
N MET A 1 -7.89 6.20 -21.02
CA MET A 1 -6.90 5.26 -20.45
C MET A 1 -7.66 4.17 -19.70
N GLN A 2 -7.35 2.90 -19.94
CA GLN A 2 -7.90 1.79 -19.16
C GLN A 2 -7.21 1.70 -17.78
N PHE A 3 -7.85 1.00 -16.83
CA PHE A 3 -7.30 0.90 -15.47
C PHE A 3 -5.92 0.22 -15.42
N THR A 4 -5.74 -0.83 -16.20
CA THR A 4 -4.43 -1.52 -16.33
C THR A 4 -3.34 -0.63 -16.92
N ASP A 5 -3.69 0.19 -17.94
CA ASP A 5 -2.73 1.13 -18.53
C ASP A 5 -2.32 2.20 -17.51
N LEU A 6 -3.29 2.65 -16.68
CA LEU A 6 -3.03 3.62 -15.63
C LEU A 6 -2.04 3.09 -14.57
N ILE A 7 -2.19 1.84 -14.14
CA ILE A 7 -1.26 1.20 -13.20
C ILE A 7 0.16 1.20 -13.78
N LEU A 8 0.31 0.78 -15.04
CA LEU A 8 1.61 0.77 -15.73
C LEU A 8 2.19 2.18 -15.88
N GLU A 9 1.35 3.19 -16.11
CA GLU A 9 1.81 4.56 -16.25
C GLU A 9 2.28 5.15 -14.92
N VAL A 10 1.59 4.85 -13.81
CA VAL A 10 2.04 5.22 -12.46
C VAL A 10 3.41 4.61 -12.17
N ASP A 11 3.59 3.31 -12.43
CA ASP A 11 4.88 2.62 -12.24
C ASP A 11 6.01 3.25 -13.06
N ARG A 12 5.77 3.46 -14.36
CA ARG A 12 6.79 4.08 -15.25
C ARG A 12 7.17 5.48 -14.80
N SER A 13 6.19 6.28 -14.40
CA SER A 13 6.38 7.67 -13.99
C SER A 13 7.22 7.78 -12.73
N LEU A 14 6.91 6.98 -11.72
CA LEU A 14 7.68 6.94 -10.47
C LEU A 14 9.09 6.36 -10.70
N THR A 15 9.20 5.29 -11.49
CA THR A 15 10.49 4.70 -11.86
C THR A 15 11.36 5.69 -12.62
N ALA A 16 10.82 6.40 -13.62
CA ALA A 16 11.55 7.38 -14.41
C ALA A 16 12.05 8.58 -13.55
N ALA A 17 11.28 8.92 -12.49
CA ALA A 17 11.68 9.93 -11.52
C ALA A 17 12.69 9.41 -10.48
N GLY A 18 13.10 8.13 -10.53
CA GLY A 18 13.97 7.50 -9.54
C GLY A 18 13.33 7.43 -8.16
N LEU A 19 12.00 7.24 -8.10
CA LEU A 19 11.23 7.09 -6.88
C LEU A 19 10.94 5.60 -6.65
N GLU A 20 11.59 5.01 -5.66
CA GLU A 20 11.26 3.65 -5.22
C GLU A 20 9.83 3.64 -4.70
N HIS A 21 9.05 2.64 -5.12
CA HIS A 21 7.65 2.53 -4.76
C HIS A 21 7.18 1.08 -4.76
N ALA A 22 5.99 0.84 -4.18
CA ALA A 22 5.30 -0.44 -4.25
C ALA A 22 3.78 -0.25 -4.22
N PHE A 23 3.07 -1.02 -5.03
CA PHE A 23 1.61 -1.06 -5.00
C PHE A 23 1.12 -1.79 -3.75
N GLY A 24 0.07 -1.26 -3.14
CA GLY A 24 -0.57 -1.76 -1.93
C GLY A 24 -2.02 -2.18 -2.17
N GLY A 25 -2.81 -2.09 -1.10
CA GLY A 25 -4.25 -2.27 -1.14
C GLY A 25 -4.71 -3.56 -1.81
N ALA A 26 -5.76 -3.47 -2.61
CA ALA A 26 -6.31 -4.64 -3.30
C ALA A 26 -5.43 -5.11 -4.48
N LEU A 27 -4.58 -4.24 -5.05
CA LEU A 27 -3.62 -4.64 -6.08
C LEU A 27 -2.54 -5.57 -5.54
N ALA A 28 -2.07 -5.36 -4.32
CA ALA A 28 -1.16 -6.29 -3.67
C ALA A 28 -1.88 -7.56 -3.19
N LEU A 29 -3.09 -7.40 -2.64
CA LEU A 29 -3.89 -8.48 -2.09
C LEU A 29 -4.12 -9.63 -3.10
N MET A 30 -4.31 -9.31 -4.38
CA MET A 30 -4.57 -10.30 -5.43
C MET A 30 -3.47 -11.36 -5.58
N HIS A 31 -2.28 -11.11 -5.07
CA HIS A 31 -1.16 -12.06 -5.10
C HIS A 31 -1.11 -12.99 -3.87
N TYR A 32 -1.92 -12.72 -2.86
CA TYR A 32 -1.83 -13.36 -1.55
C TYR A 32 -3.09 -14.12 -1.11
N VAL A 33 -4.18 -13.99 -1.85
CA VAL A 33 -5.48 -14.63 -1.54
C VAL A 33 -5.98 -15.40 -2.76
N GLN A 34 -6.90 -16.36 -2.52
CA GLN A 34 -7.42 -17.20 -3.60
C GLN A 34 -8.54 -16.52 -4.41
N ASP A 35 -9.36 -15.70 -3.75
CA ASP A 35 -10.50 -15.00 -4.37
C ASP A 35 -10.41 -13.48 -4.15
N PRO A 36 -9.51 -12.79 -4.90
CA PRO A 36 -9.30 -11.37 -4.71
C PRO A 36 -10.49 -10.55 -5.18
N ARG A 37 -10.93 -9.62 -4.33
CA ARG A 37 -11.98 -8.67 -4.69
C ARG A 37 -11.52 -7.70 -5.78
N THR A 38 -12.45 -7.29 -6.64
CA THR A 38 -12.19 -6.26 -7.65
C THR A 38 -11.92 -4.90 -6.99
N THR A 39 -11.01 -4.13 -7.58
CA THR A 39 -10.72 -2.75 -7.18
C THR A 39 -10.66 -1.83 -8.39
N TRP A 40 -10.92 -0.54 -8.14
CA TRP A 40 -10.69 0.56 -9.07
C TRP A 40 -9.78 1.63 -8.45
N ASP A 41 -9.29 1.38 -7.22
CA ASP A 41 -8.36 2.25 -6.51
C ASP A 41 -6.93 1.75 -6.74
N ILE A 42 -6.00 2.67 -6.92
CA ILE A 42 -4.55 2.40 -6.95
C ILE A 42 -3.97 2.92 -5.64
N ASP A 43 -3.55 2.00 -4.78
CA ASP A 43 -2.80 2.33 -3.57
C ASP A 43 -1.32 2.21 -3.89
N VAL A 44 -0.52 3.26 -3.72
CA VAL A 44 0.92 3.25 -3.96
C VAL A 44 1.69 3.87 -2.80
N ASN A 45 2.63 3.11 -2.27
CA ASN A 45 3.58 3.55 -1.25
C ASN A 45 4.85 4.02 -1.95
N VAL A 46 5.24 5.28 -1.75
CA VAL A 46 6.46 5.85 -2.31
C VAL A 46 7.48 6.02 -1.19
N SER A 47 8.68 5.47 -1.39
CA SER A 47 9.72 5.35 -0.35
C SER A 47 10.50 6.66 -0.14
N VAL A 48 9.79 7.76 0.03
CA VAL A 48 10.33 9.08 0.37
C VAL A 48 9.49 9.75 1.44
N ASP A 49 10.07 10.63 2.23
CA ASP A 49 9.36 11.43 3.23
C ASP A 49 8.65 12.65 2.62
N SER A 50 7.86 13.34 3.42
CA SER A 50 7.05 14.49 3.01
C SER A 50 7.84 15.68 2.49
N SER A 51 9.15 15.79 2.77
CA SER A 51 10.02 16.82 2.18
C SER A 51 10.15 16.68 0.66
N GLN A 52 9.92 15.48 0.12
CA GLN A 52 9.97 15.17 -1.29
C GLN A 52 8.58 15.10 -1.96
N ALA A 53 7.52 15.52 -1.28
CA ALA A 53 6.14 15.48 -1.80
C ALA A 53 5.98 16.14 -3.18
N GLU A 54 6.63 17.28 -3.41
CA GLU A 54 6.62 17.95 -4.73
C GLU A 54 7.21 17.07 -5.85
N ARG A 55 8.27 16.34 -5.54
CA ARG A 55 8.92 15.44 -6.52
C ARG A 55 7.97 14.30 -6.92
N VAL A 56 7.22 13.76 -5.95
CA VAL A 56 6.23 12.71 -6.20
C VAL A 56 5.09 13.25 -7.05
N VAL A 57 4.53 14.41 -6.70
CA VAL A 57 3.43 15.03 -7.45
C VAL A 57 3.87 15.37 -8.87
N ARG A 58 5.07 15.95 -9.05
CA ARG A 58 5.62 16.28 -10.37
C ARG A 58 5.81 15.03 -11.24
N ALA A 59 6.23 13.91 -10.66
CA ALA A 59 6.36 12.66 -11.39
C ALA A 59 5.01 12.17 -11.94
N LEU A 60 3.90 12.48 -11.28
CA LEU A 60 2.55 12.02 -11.62
C LEU A 60 1.69 13.10 -12.31
N GLU A 61 2.20 14.30 -12.60
CA GLU A 61 1.41 15.44 -13.11
C GLU A 61 0.71 15.17 -14.45
N HIS A 62 1.26 14.28 -15.28
CA HIS A 62 0.65 13.88 -16.55
C HIS A 62 -0.32 12.69 -16.39
N VAL A 63 -0.37 12.07 -15.21
CA VAL A 63 -1.24 10.94 -14.88
C VAL A 63 -2.47 11.40 -14.12
N ALA A 64 -2.28 12.24 -13.11
CA ALA A 64 -3.34 12.71 -12.23
C ALA A 64 -3.20 14.21 -11.95
N SER A 65 -4.32 14.90 -11.79
CA SER A 65 -4.31 16.29 -11.36
C SER A 65 -4.03 16.38 -9.87
N CYS A 66 -3.15 17.31 -9.49
CA CYS A 66 -2.87 17.64 -8.11
C CYS A 66 -3.04 19.15 -7.90
N SER A 67 -3.89 19.53 -6.97
CA SER A 67 -4.02 20.91 -6.54
C SER A 67 -2.97 21.30 -5.50
N GLU A 68 -2.80 22.59 -5.25
CA GLU A 68 -1.94 23.07 -4.19
C GLU A 68 -2.37 22.54 -2.80
N GLN A 69 -3.68 22.43 -2.57
CA GLN A 69 -4.23 21.85 -1.35
C GLN A 69 -3.91 20.34 -1.21
N ASP A 70 -3.87 19.60 -2.31
CA ASP A 70 -3.50 18.19 -2.29
C ASP A 70 -2.02 18.03 -1.95
N LEU A 71 -1.16 18.88 -2.51
CA LEU A 71 0.26 18.89 -2.17
C LEU A 71 0.50 19.27 -0.70
N GLU A 72 -0.21 20.26 -0.17
CA GLU A 72 -0.15 20.62 1.26
C GLU A 72 -0.62 19.46 2.15
N ARG A 73 -1.68 18.75 1.74
CA ARG A 73 -2.17 17.56 2.45
C ARG A 73 -1.13 16.46 2.46
N LEU A 74 -0.51 16.17 1.30
CA LEU A 74 0.54 15.15 1.19
C LEU A 74 1.74 15.48 2.10
N ARG A 75 2.11 16.75 2.21
CA ARG A 75 3.20 17.21 3.10
C ARG A 75 2.86 17.08 4.58
N ARG A 76 1.61 17.32 4.96
CA ARG A 76 1.17 17.33 6.35
C ARG A 76 0.81 15.95 6.87
N ASP A 77 0.13 15.16 6.05
CA ASP A 77 -0.53 13.91 6.46
C ASP A 77 0.20 12.67 5.91
N ASP A 78 1.31 12.84 5.14
CA ASP A 78 2.07 11.79 4.44
C ASP A 78 1.20 10.93 3.50
N GLN A 79 -0.01 11.41 3.17
CA GLN A 79 -0.94 10.73 2.28
C GLN A 79 -1.84 11.72 1.55
N VAL A 80 -2.22 11.34 0.31
CA VAL A 80 -3.20 12.09 -0.47
C VAL A 80 -3.93 11.18 -1.45
N ARG A 81 -5.20 11.47 -1.72
CA ARG A 81 -5.96 10.88 -2.82
C ARG A 81 -5.99 11.83 -3.99
N LEU A 82 -5.41 11.42 -5.10
CA LEU A 82 -5.50 12.08 -6.40
C LEU A 82 -6.46 11.32 -7.32
N PHE A 83 -6.81 11.93 -8.46
CA PHE A 83 -7.71 11.31 -9.42
C PHE A 83 -7.13 11.36 -10.85
N ALA A 84 -7.11 10.21 -11.51
CA ALA A 84 -6.88 10.07 -12.94
C ALA A 84 -8.23 9.81 -13.63
N GLY A 85 -8.93 10.87 -13.99
CA GLY A 85 -10.33 10.79 -14.42
C GLY A 85 -11.21 10.24 -13.29
N ARG A 86 -11.79 9.04 -13.48
CA ARG A 86 -12.65 8.40 -12.46
C ARG A 86 -11.88 7.50 -11.46
N TYR A 87 -10.62 7.25 -11.70
CA TYR A 87 -9.81 6.31 -10.91
C TYR A 87 -9.08 7.04 -9.79
N PRO A 88 -9.31 6.69 -8.51
CA PRO A 88 -8.54 7.23 -7.41
C PRO A 88 -7.15 6.60 -7.35
N ILE A 89 -6.17 7.44 -7.01
CA ILE A 89 -4.79 7.05 -6.73
C ILE A 89 -4.48 7.54 -5.32
N ASP A 90 -4.33 6.61 -4.39
CA ASP A 90 -3.95 6.87 -3.02
C ASP A 90 -2.43 6.78 -2.89
N ILE A 91 -1.79 7.90 -2.59
CA ILE A 91 -0.35 8.00 -2.40
C ILE A 91 -0.06 8.02 -0.91
N PHE A 92 0.91 7.19 -0.49
CA PHE A 92 1.40 7.12 0.88
C PHE A 92 2.91 7.33 0.87
N LEU A 93 3.40 8.21 1.75
CA LEU A 93 4.82 8.49 1.93
C LEU A 93 5.36 7.83 3.21
N VAL A 94 6.68 7.88 3.38
CA VAL A 94 7.34 7.35 4.57
C VAL A 94 7.07 8.28 5.75
N ALA A 95 6.43 7.75 6.78
CA ALA A 95 6.12 8.46 8.03
C ALA A 95 6.78 7.83 9.26
N HIS A 96 7.33 6.62 9.15
CA HIS A 96 7.88 5.85 10.27
C HIS A 96 8.91 4.84 9.78
N GLU A 97 9.85 4.41 10.64
CA GLU A 97 10.87 3.38 10.33
C GLU A 97 10.29 2.05 9.82
N PHE A 98 9.03 1.74 10.17
CA PHE A 98 8.28 0.62 9.60
C PHE A 98 8.28 0.63 8.06
N HIS A 99 8.24 1.82 7.43
CA HIS A 99 8.24 1.94 5.97
C HIS A 99 9.59 1.56 5.35
N ASP A 100 10.70 1.62 6.09
CA ASP A 100 11.99 1.09 5.63
C ASP A 100 11.93 -0.43 5.54
N ASP A 101 11.30 -1.10 6.51
CA ASP A 101 11.10 -2.55 6.44
C ASP A 101 10.13 -2.92 5.29
N VAL A 102 9.09 -2.12 5.03
CA VAL A 102 8.22 -2.29 3.84
C VAL A 102 9.06 -2.25 2.57
N ARG A 103 9.87 -1.21 2.39
CA ARG A 103 10.74 -1.00 1.21
C ARG A 103 11.70 -2.16 0.97
N LEU A 104 12.36 -2.63 2.03
CA LEU A 104 13.33 -3.74 1.96
C LEU A 104 12.70 -5.10 1.65
N ASN A 105 11.37 -5.25 1.81
CA ASN A 105 10.64 -6.50 1.63
C ASN A 105 9.63 -6.44 0.48
N VAL A 106 9.79 -5.48 -0.44
CA VAL A 106 8.95 -5.38 -1.65
C VAL A 106 9.07 -6.66 -2.48
N GLN A 107 7.93 -7.16 -2.94
CA GLN A 107 7.83 -8.33 -3.80
C GLN A 107 7.57 -7.88 -5.24
N ARG A 108 8.07 -8.64 -6.22
CA ARG A 108 7.79 -8.36 -7.62
C ARG A 108 6.95 -9.51 -8.20
N PHE A 109 5.85 -9.15 -8.84
CA PHE A 109 4.96 -10.11 -9.48
C PHE A 109 4.66 -9.70 -10.93
N PRO A 110 4.39 -10.68 -11.81
CA PRO A 110 4.01 -10.43 -13.19
C PRO A 110 2.76 -9.56 -13.29
N PHE A 111 2.79 -8.56 -14.18
CA PHE A 111 1.65 -7.75 -14.59
C PHE A 111 1.69 -7.55 -16.12
N GLY A 112 0.94 -8.37 -16.86
CA GLY A 112 1.03 -8.44 -18.31
C GLY A 112 2.41 -8.88 -18.78
N ALA A 113 3.10 -8.04 -19.54
CA ALA A 113 4.43 -8.30 -20.09
C ALA A 113 5.59 -7.79 -19.20
N THR A 114 5.29 -7.25 -18.03
CA THR A 114 6.28 -6.70 -17.08
C THR A 114 6.08 -7.26 -15.69
N GLU A 115 6.92 -6.85 -14.74
CA GLU A 115 6.76 -7.11 -13.32
C GLU A 115 6.61 -5.78 -12.58
N LEU A 116 5.65 -5.71 -11.67
CA LEU A 116 5.44 -4.56 -10.80
C LEU A 116 5.85 -4.85 -9.36
N PRO A 117 6.26 -3.81 -8.60
CA PRO A 117 6.59 -3.93 -7.20
C PRO A 117 5.32 -3.87 -6.33
N TYR A 118 5.19 -4.78 -5.37
CA TYR A 118 4.08 -4.84 -4.42
C TYR A 118 4.59 -4.95 -2.99
N ILE A 119 3.87 -4.36 -2.05
CA ILE A 119 4.14 -4.59 -0.62
C ILE A 119 3.90 -6.06 -0.28
N SER A 120 4.72 -6.63 0.60
CA SER A 120 4.57 -8.05 0.97
C SER A 120 3.27 -8.30 1.75
N ALA A 121 2.79 -9.55 1.76
CA ALA A 121 1.58 -9.93 2.48
C ALA A 121 1.61 -9.53 3.96
N THR A 122 2.77 -9.70 4.61
CA THR A 122 2.96 -9.33 6.02
C THR A 122 2.76 -7.84 6.24
N HIS A 123 3.37 -6.99 5.41
CA HIS A 123 3.21 -5.54 5.51
C HIS A 123 1.80 -5.08 5.13
N LEU A 124 1.19 -5.72 4.12
CA LEU A 124 -0.20 -5.47 3.76
C LEU A 124 -1.15 -5.77 4.92
N ALA A 125 -0.94 -6.90 5.61
CA ALA A 125 -1.73 -7.26 6.79
C ALA A 125 -1.58 -6.21 7.91
N ILE A 126 -0.35 -5.73 8.17
CA ILE A 126 -0.09 -4.67 9.16
C ILE A 126 -0.86 -3.39 8.79
N PHE A 127 -0.74 -2.89 7.55
CA PHE A 127 -1.50 -1.73 7.11
C PHE A 127 -3.01 -1.91 7.29
N LYS A 128 -3.53 -3.10 6.97
CA LYS A 128 -4.96 -3.41 7.13
C LYS A 128 -5.40 -3.39 8.59
N VAL A 129 -4.57 -3.88 9.51
CA VAL A 129 -4.84 -3.75 10.96
C VAL A 129 -4.86 -2.29 11.39
N LEU A 130 -3.93 -1.46 10.88
CA LEU A 130 -3.90 -0.02 11.19
C LEU A 130 -5.15 0.71 10.70
N PHE A 131 -5.67 0.37 9.52
CA PHE A 131 -6.92 0.93 8.98
C PHE A 131 -8.17 0.43 9.70
N ASP A 132 -8.17 -0.79 10.23
CA ASP A 132 -9.23 -1.39 11.06
C ASP A 132 -10.66 -1.35 10.46
N ARG A 133 -10.80 -1.38 9.13
CA ARG A 133 -12.09 -1.40 8.46
C ARG A 133 -12.65 -2.84 8.44
N PRO A 134 -13.98 -3.07 8.47
CA PRO A 134 -14.55 -4.42 8.42
C PRO A 134 -14.02 -5.27 7.27
N LYS A 135 -13.89 -4.70 6.07
CA LYS A 135 -13.34 -5.38 4.89
C LYS A 135 -11.86 -5.79 5.05
N ASP A 136 -11.08 -5.02 5.82
CA ASP A 136 -9.67 -5.30 6.02
C ASP A 136 -9.47 -6.57 6.86
N TRP A 137 -10.36 -6.84 7.79
CA TRP A 137 -10.32 -8.06 8.61
C TRP A 137 -10.67 -9.32 7.82
N VAL A 138 -11.53 -9.23 6.83
CA VAL A 138 -11.79 -10.33 5.88
C VAL A 138 -10.52 -10.63 5.08
N ASP A 139 -9.90 -9.61 4.52
CA ASP A 139 -8.65 -9.74 3.75
C ASP A 139 -7.51 -10.32 4.61
N ILE A 140 -7.38 -9.87 5.88
CA ILE A 140 -6.38 -10.39 6.83
C ILE A 140 -6.60 -11.87 7.10
N GLN A 141 -7.84 -12.27 7.38
CA GLN A 141 -8.18 -13.66 7.65
C GLN A 141 -7.81 -14.57 6.47
N GLU A 142 -8.11 -14.13 5.26
CA GLU A 142 -7.79 -14.90 4.04
C GLU A 142 -6.27 -15.01 3.81
N MET A 143 -5.51 -13.92 4.01
CA MET A 143 -4.04 -13.96 3.94
C MET A 143 -3.41 -14.87 5.01
N ILE A 144 -4.02 -14.96 6.21
CA ILE A 144 -3.58 -15.89 7.25
C ILE A 144 -3.85 -17.34 6.79
N TRP A 145 -5.03 -17.64 6.26
CA TRP A 145 -5.39 -18.97 5.77
C TRP A 145 -4.51 -19.47 4.63
N THR A 146 -4.12 -18.59 3.74
CA THR A 146 -3.18 -18.94 2.66
C THR A 146 -1.74 -19.09 3.14
N GLY A 147 -1.45 -18.79 4.41
CA GLY A 147 -0.10 -18.83 4.97
C GLY A 147 0.84 -17.76 4.41
N SER A 148 0.28 -16.69 3.81
CA SER A 148 1.07 -15.63 3.16
C SER A 148 1.71 -14.66 4.17
N VAL A 149 1.20 -14.61 5.42
CA VAL A 149 1.62 -13.66 6.46
C VAL A 149 2.61 -14.29 7.42
N ASP A 150 3.76 -13.64 7.62
CA ASP A 150 4.63 -13.93 8.76
C ASP A 150 4.00 -13.33 10.03
N ILE A 151 3.31 -14.22 10.79
CA ILE A 151 2.56 -13.82 11.98
C ILE A 151 3.46 -13.24 13.07
N GLN A 152 4.65 -13.80 13.24
CA GLN A 152 5.60 -13.33 14.28
C GLN A 152 6.08 -11.91 13.94
N LYS A 153 6.50 -11.68 12.71
CA LYS A 153 6.94 -10.36 12.22
C LYS A 153 5.81 -9.34 12.29
N ALA A 154 4.59 -9.71 11.84
CA ALA A 154 3.43 -8.84 11.88
C ALA A 154 3.06 -8.45 13.32
N THR A 155 3.04 -9.42 14.24
CA THR A 155 2.75 -9.16 15.66
C THR A 155 3.80 -8.23 16.29
N GLY A 156 5.08 -8.41 15.96
CA GLY A 156 6.17 -7.56 16.45
C GLY A 156 5.99 -6.10 16.00
N TRP A 157 5.75 -5.87 14.72
CA TRP A 157 5.51 -4.53 14.20
C TRP A 157 4.23 -3.89 14.74
N LEU A 158 3.13 -4.66 14.83
CA LEU A 158 1.90 -4.16 15.40
C LEU A 158 2.06 -3.74 16.86
N TYR A 159 2.84 -4.49 17.66
CA TYR A 159 3.16 -4.08 19.02
C TYR A 159 4.00 -2.79 19.06
N THR A 160 4.99 -2.67 18.18
CA THR A 160 5.82 -1.44 18.10
C THR A 160 4.99 -0.22 17.73
N LEU A 161 4.04 -0.37 16.78
CA LEU A 161 3.23 0.73 16.26
C LEU A 161 2.04 1.11 17.14
N LEU A 162 1.45 0.14 17.84
CA LEU A 162 0.18 0.29 18.56
C LEU A 162 0.29 0.11 20.07
N GLY A 163 1.34 -0.58 20.58
CA GLY A 163 1.39 -1.02 21.97
C GLY A 163 0.30 -2.05 22.28
N ASP A 164 -0.29 -1.98 23.45
CA ASP A 164 -1.40 -2.84 23.92
C ASP A 164 -2.77 -2.31 23.42
N ASP A 165 -2.93 -2.28 22.10
CA ASP A 165 -4.17 -1.83 21.42
C ASP A 165 -5.11 -3.01 21.14
N SER A 166 -6.43 -2.73 21.13
CA SER A 166 -7.46 -3.73 20.82
C SER A 166 -7.30 -4.36 19.43
N ARG A 167 -6.74 -3.63 18.45
CA ARG A 167 -6.46 -4.13 17.09
C ARG A 167 -5.39 -5.21 17.11
N LEU A 168 -4.35 -5.07 17.94
CA LEU A 168 -3.34 -6.12 18.14
C LEU A 168 -3.95 -7.37 18.78
N ALA A 169 -4.81 -7.21 19.78
CA ALA A 169 -5.52 -8.33 20.40
C ALA A 169 -6.41 -9.06 19.38
N LYS A 170 -7.12 -8.30 18.53
CA LYS A 170 -7.96 -8.84 17.46
C LYS A 170 -7.15 -9.58 16.40
N PHE A 171 -5.97 -9.05 16.02
CA PHE A 171 -5.06 -9.73 15.09
C PHE A 171 -4.57 -11.07 15.66
N ARG A 172 -4.14 -11.09 16.94
CA ARG A 172 -3.75 -12.33 17.62
C ARG A 172 -4.89 -13.36 17.66
N ALA A 173 -6.12 -12.92 17.94
CA ALA A 173 -7.28 -13.81 17.93
C ALA A 173 -7.53 -14.40 16.54
N ALA A 174 -7.40 -13.61 15.47
CA ALA A 174 -7.54 -14.08 14.09
C ALA A 174 -6.54 -15.17 13.72
N THR A 175 -5.31 -15.13 14.26
CA THR A 175 -4.28 -16.16 14.01
C THR A 175 -4.53 -17.50 14.69
N LEU A 176 -5.44 -17.56 15.67
CA LEU A 176 -5.80 -18.80 16.36
C LEU A 176 -6.92 -19.59 15.66
N THR A 177 -7.60 -18.97 14.71
CA THR A 177 -8.75 -19.53 13.99
C THR A 177 -8.44 -19.90 12.53
N GLY A 178 -7.20 -19.72 12.09
CA GLY A 178 -6.69 -19.95 10.73
C GLY A 178 -5.85 -21.25 10.58
#